data_650b8f9443d1e4b2435f6d013f2a2f0e
#
_entry.id   650b8f9443d1e4b2435f6d013f2a2f0e
#
_cell.length_a   1.000
_cell.length_b   1.000
_cell.length_c   1.000
_cell.angle_alpha   90.00
_cell.angle_beta   90.00
_cell.angle_gamma   90.00
#
_symmetry.space_group_name_H-M   'P 1'
#
loop_
_entity.id
_entity.type
_entity.pdbx_description
1 polymer ?
#
loop_
_entity_poly.entity_id
_entity_poly.type
_entity_poly.pdbx_seq_one_letter_code
_entity_poly.pdbx_strand_id
1 'polypeptide(L)'
;KFRYMKWKYCVKDAYWIWENNDEALKYEQELIEKQSSRSWPLYKIKDDPRKTKIWSFIEKYSLDELPQFFNIFMWSMSLVGPRPHQPREVEKYKLEEKRLLTIKPWLTGMAQVNGREDNDFKKETRLDIFYIENWSVLLDFKIILKTFWVIIERIKK
;
A
#
# COMPACT_ATOMS: atom_id res chain seq x y z
N LYS A 1 -9.70 0.07 -2.28
CA LYS A 1 -9.59 1.40 -1.66
C LYS A 1 -10.49 2.41 -2.35
N PHE A 2 -10.92 3.42 -1.62
CA PHE A 2 -11.60 4.56 -2.24
C PHE A 2 -10.64 5.35 -3.13
N ARG A 3 -11.17 5.94 -4.22
CA ARG A 3 -10.39 6.83 -5.07
C ARG A 3 -10.18 8.17 -4.37
N TYR A 4 -8.94 8.63 -4.32
CA TYR A 4 -8.55 9.86 -3.62
C TYR A 4 -7.95 10.93 -4.54
N MET A 5 -7.53 10.56 -5.72
CA MET A 5 -6.98 11.49 -6.70
C MET A 5 -8.09 12.05 -7.60
N LYS A 6 -7.87 13.27 -8.09
CA LYS A 6 -8.70 13.86 -9.15
C LYS A 6 -8.67 12.94 -10.37
N TRP A 7 -9.84 12.73 -10.99
CA TRP A 7 -10.04 11.75 -12.07
C TRP A 7 -8.99 11.82 -13.19
N LYS A 8 -8.70 13.04 -13.68
CA LYS A 8 -7.75 13.28 -14.77
C LYS A 8 -6.31 12.84 -14.50
N TYR A 9 -5.94 12.63 -13.23
CA TYR A 9 -4.60 12.23 -12.82
C TYR A 9 -4.50 10.77 -12.36
N CYS A 10 -5.59 10.02 -12.45
CA CYS A 10 -5.57 8.61 -12.09
C CYS A 10 -4.93 7.80 -13.21
N VAL A 11 -3.82 7.15 -12.92
CA VAL A 11 -3.28 6.09 -13.77
C VAL A 11 -4.18 4.87 -13.62
N LYS A 12 -4.71 4.37 -14.70
CA LYS A 12 -5.65 3.25 -14.73
C LYS A 12 -4.90 1.99 -15.16
N ASP A 13 -4.76 1.04 -14.26
CA ASP A 13 -4.24 -0.28 -14.60
C ASP A 13 -5.38 -1.15 -15.19
N ALA A 14 -5.29 -1.44 -16.46
CA ALA A 14 -5.83 -2.51 -17.28
C ALA A 14 -7.35 -2.77 -17.37
N TYR A 15 -8.22 -2.48 -16.40
CA TYR A 15 -9.59 -3.04 -16.46
C TYR A 15 -10.72 -2.08 -16.89
N TRP A 16 -10.49 -0.76 -16.92
CA TRP A 16 -11.52 0.23 -17.28
C TRP A 16 -10.90 1.41 -18.05
N ILE A 17 -10.45 1.16 -19.27
CA ILE A 17 -9.76 2.15 -20.12
C ILE A 17 -10.77 2.80 -21.04
N TRP A 18 -11.01 4.10 -20.87
CA TRP A 18 -11.66 4.91 -21.89
C TRP A 18 -11.02 6.28 -22.14
N GLU A 19 -9.93 6.66 -21.43
CA GLU A 19 -9.29 7.97 -21.61
C GLU A 19 -7.77 7.96 -21.33
N ASN A 20 -7.12 8.94 -21.94
CA ASN A 20 -5.69 9.21 -22.09
C ASN A 20 -4.87 8.91 -20.83
N ASN A 21 -4.33 7.69 -20.73
CA ASN A 21 -3.48 7.24 -19.64
C ASN A 21 -2.08 7.85 -19.71
N ASP A 22 -1.66 8.29 -20.92
CA ASP A 22 -0.28 8.74 -21.18
C ASP A 22 0.03 10.07 -20.50
N GLU A 23 -0.91 11.02 -20.47
CA GLU A 23 -0.74 12.29 -19.77
C GLU A 23 -0.65 12.09 -18.25
N ALA A 24 -1.51 11.22 -17.70
CA ALA A 24 -1.48 10.89 -16.28
C ALA A 24 -0.18 10.20 -15.87
N LEU A 25 0.34 9.31 -16.72
CA LEU A 25 1.62 8.61 -16.52
C LEU A 25 2.80 9.59 -16.59
N LYS A 26 2.85 10.46 -17.59
CA LYS A 26 3.90 11.50 -17.71
C LYS A 26 3.90 12.42 -16.49
N TYR A 27 2.73 12.88 -16.08
CA TYR A 27 2.60 13.74 -14.90
C TYR A 27 3.01 13.02 -13.62
N GLU A 28 2.67 11.73 -13.48
CA GLU A 28 3.13 10.92 -12.35
C GLU A 28 4.66 10.79 -12.34
N GLN A 29 5.28 10.53 -13.49
CA GLN A 29 6.74 10.42 -13.60
C GLN A 29 7.45 11.73 -13.22
N GLU A 30 6.96 12.87 -13.70
CA GLU A 30 7.49 14.18 -13.32
C GLU A 30 7.41 14.44 -11.81
N LEU A 31 6.30 14.04 -11.18
CA LEU A 31 6.13 14.17 -9.72
C LEU A 31 7.06 13.21 -8.95
N ILE A 32 7.28 12.01 -9.46
CA ILE A 32 8.22 11.04 -8.87
C ILE A 32 9.63 11.61 -8.90
N GLU A 33 10.07 12.15 -10.02
CA GLU A 33 11.41 12.72 -10.18
C GLU A 33 11.65 13.94 -9.27
N LYS A 34 10.62 14.79 -9.10
CA LYS A 34 10.73 16.04 -8.33
C LYS A 34 10.53 15.87 -6.82
N GLN A 35 9.64 14.97 -6.40
CA GLN A 35 9.09 14.98 -5.04
C GLN A 35 9.00 13.59 -4.38
N SER A 36 9.56 12.54 -4.99
CA SER A 36 9.49 11.23 -4.36
C SER A 36 10.36 11.16 -3.11
N SER A 37 9.76 10.79 -2.00
CA SER A 37 10.46 10.53 -0.74
C SER A 37 10.99 9.09 -0.63
N ARG A 38 10.67 8.23 -1.61
CA ARG A 38 11.11 6.83 -1.66
C ARG A 38 11.71 6.52 -3.02
N SER A 39 12.72 5.66 -3.00
CA SER A 39 13.38 5.15 -4.20
C SER A 39 12.67 3.91 -4.74
N TRP A 40 13.03 3.57 -5.99
CA TRP A 40 12.60 2.37 -6.68
C TRP A 40 12.59 1.10 -5.78
N PRO A 41 11.62 0.17 -5.90
CA PRO A 41 10.51 0.15 -6.86
C PRO A 41 9.22 0.85 -6.36
N LEU A 42 9.17 1.30 -5.13
CA LEU A 42 8.00 1.91 -4.51
C LEU A 42 8.22 3.42 -4.36
N TYR A 43 7.48 4.21 -5.11
CA TYR A 43 7.53 5.66 -5.02
C TYR A 43 6.44 6.20 -4.10
N LYS A 44 6.76 7.24 -3.32
CA LYS A 44 5.79 7.98 -2.51
C LYS A 44 6.01 9.48 -2.75
N ILE A 45 5.03 10.12 -3.36
CA ILE A 45 5.06 11.56 -3.59
C ILE A 45 4.62 12.26 -2.31
N LYS A 46 5.49 13.09 -1.75
CA LYS A 46 5.17 13.91 -0.60
C LYS A 46 4.28 15.07 -1.05
N ASP A 47 3.21 15.35 -0.28
CA ASP A 47 2.25 16.42 -0.58
C ASP A 47 1.69 16.38 -2.01
N ASP A 48 1.26 15.20 -2.45
CA ASP A 48 0.80 14.93 -3.80
C ASP A 48 -0.34 15.88 -4.22
N PRO A 49 -0.12 16.77 -5.22
CA PRO A 49 -1.10 17.76 -5.66
C PRO A 49 -2.34 17.15 -6.35
N ARG A 50 -2.28 15.87 -6.67
CA ARG A 50 -3.40 15.12 -7.26
C ARG A 50 -4.46 14.77 -6.23
N LYS A 51 -4.12 14.79 -4.93
CA LYS A 51 -5.04 14.47 -3.84
C LYS A 51 -6.16 15.50 -3.72
N THR A 52 -7.33 15.04 -3.33
CA THR A 52 -8.47 15.91 -3.02
C THR A 52 -8.42 16.36 -1.55
N LYS A 53 -9.06 17.51 -1.21
CA LYS A 53 -9.10 17.99 0.18
C LYS A 53 -9.77 17.00 1.15
N ILE A 54 -10.80 16.30 0.69
CA ILE A 54 -11.52 15.28 1.47
C ILE A 54 -10.60 14.09 1.78
N TRP A 55 -9.62 13.83 0.92
CA TRP A 55 -8.72 12.70 1.08
C TRP A 55 -7.88 12.77 2.35
N SER A 56 -7.38 13.95 2.71
CA SER A 56 -6.58 14.11 3.94
C SER A 56 -7.34 13.65 5.18
N PHE A 57 -8.65 13.91 5.23
CA PHE A 57 -9.53 13.43 6.30
C PHE A 57 -9.68 11.90 6.23
N ILE A 58 -9.99 11.36 5.07
CA ILE A 58 -10.18 9.92 4.85
C ILE A 58 -8.90 9.14 5.21
N GLU A 59 -7.73 9.64 4.78
CA GLU A 59 -6.43 9.04 5.05
C GLU A 59 -6.05 9.11 6.54
N LYS A 60 -6.32 10.25 7.19
CA LYS A 60 -6.04 10.43 8.63
C LYS A 60 -6.74 9.37 9.48
N TYR A 61 -8.00 9.08 9.18
CA TYR A 61 -8.82 8.11 9.92
C TYR A 61 -8.79 6.69 9.33
N SER A 62 -7.94 6.45 8.32
CA SER A 62 -7.84 5.14 7.62
C SER A 62 -9.17 4.63 7.03
N LEU A 63 -10.09 5.54 6.72
CA LEU A 63 -11.39 5.20 6.13
C LEU A 63 -11.26 4.66 4.69
N ASP A 64 -10.15 4.93 4.03
CA ASP A 64 -9.81 4.40 2.71
C ASP A 64 -9.66 2.87 2.70
N GLU A 65 -9.39 2.28 3.86
CA GLU A 65 -9.23 0.84 4.00
C GLU A 65 -10.58 0.11 4.16
N LEU A 66 -11.68 0.82 4.47
CA LEU A 66 -13.00 0.19 4.69
C LEU A 66 -13.45 -0.73 3.54
N PRO A 67 -13.30 -0.39 2.24
CA PRO A 67 -13.69 -1.30 1.17
C PRO A 67 -12.90 -2.62 1.15
N GLN A 68 -11.71 -2.66 1.76
CA GLN A 68 -10.90 -3.88 1.81
C GLN A 68 -11.51 -4.93 2.75
N PHE A 69 -12.34 -4.53 3.72
CA PHE A 69 -13.08 -5.47 4.55
C PHE A 69 -14.05 -6.34 3.72
N PHE A 70 -14.64 -5.79 2.66
CA PHE A 70 -15.43 -6.60 1.72
C PHE A 70 -14.55 -7.66 1.02
N ASN A 71 -13.33 -7.29 0.63
CA ASN A 71 -12.41 -8.23 0.01
C ASN A 71 -11.97 -9.33 1.00
N ILE A 72 -11.82 -8.99 2.28
CA ILE A 72 -11.54 -9.98 3.34
C ILE A 72 -12.73 -10.91 3.51
N PHE A 73 -13.94 -10.36 3.60
CA PHE A 73 -15.17 -11.13 3.71
C PHE A 73 -15.38 -12.08 2.52
N MET A 74 -15.03 -11.62 1.30
CA MET A 74 -15.05 -12.42 0.07
C MET A 74 -13.83 -13.35 -0.10
N TRP A 75 -12.98 -13.49 0.93
CA TRP A 75 -11.78 -14.34 0.94
C TRP A 75 -10.73 -14.02 -0.14
N SER A 76 -10.82 -12.87 -0.82
CA SER A 76 -9.82 -12.42 -1.78
C SER A 76 -8.62 -11.73 -1.14
N MET A 77 -8.76 -11.28 0.12
CA MET A 77 -7.70 -10.69 0.94
C MET A 77 -7.66 -11.34 2.32
N SER A 78 -6.49 -11.27 2.98
CA SER A 78 -6.32 -11.62 4.39
C SER A 78 -6.41 -10.38 5.28
N LEU A 79 -6.66 -10.57 6.58
CA LEU A 79 -6.56 -9.48 7.56
C LEU A 79 -5.09 -9.10 7.79
N VAL A 80 -4.21 -10.10 7.92
CA VAL A 80 -2.77 -9.93 8.16
C VAL A 80 -1.98 -10.62 7.04
N GLY A 81 -0.86 -10.03 6.61
CA GLY A 81 0.01 -10.59 5.58
C GLY A 81 0.91 -9.56 4.89
N PRO A 82 1.48 -9.85 3.71
CA PRO A 82 2.25 -8.90 2.91
C PRO A 82 1.37 -7.90 2.18
N ARG A 83 1.89 -6.71 1.93
CA ARG A 83 1.19 -5.63 1.23
C ARG A 83 0.82 -6.03 -0.20
N PRO A 84 -0.41 -5.69 -0.68
CA PRO A 84 -0.72 -5.79 -2.10
C PRO A 84 0.09 -4.76 -2.90
N HIS A 85 0.87 -5.21 -3.88
CA HIS A 85 1.63 -4.37 -4.79
C HIS A 85 0.95 -4.29 -6.15
N GLN A 86 1.23 -3.20 -6.88
CA GLN A 86 0.68 -3.02 -8.22
C GLN A 86 1.33 -3.98 -9.21
N PRO A 87 0.63 -4.46 -10.27
CA PRO A 87 1.21 -5.35 -11.28
C PRO A 87 2.53 -4.83 -11.83
N ARG A 88 2.62 -3.55 -12.15
CA ARG A 88 3.85 -2.88 -12.65
C ARG A 88 5.01 -2.87 -11.66
N GLU A 89 4.74 -2.99 -10.36
CA GLU A 89 5.76 -3.13 -9.30
C GLU A 89 6.21 -4.59 -9.22
N VAL A 90 5.26 -5.51 -9.29
CA VAL A 90 5.50 -6.97 -9.24
C VAL A 90 6.33 -7.46 -10.43
N GLU A 91 6.14 -6.90 -11.62
CA GLU A 91 6.95 -7.23 -12.81
C GLU A 91 8.45 -7.00 -12.59
N LYS A 92 8.80 -6.08 -11.69
CA LYS A 92 10.19 -5.72 -11.38
C LYS A 92 10.80 -6.53 -10.23
N TYR A 93 10.05 -7.48 -9.68
CA TYR A 93 10.47 -8.27 -8.52
C TYR A 93 11.56 -9.28 -8.89
N LYS A 94 12.56 -9.35 -8.02
CA LYS A 94 13.52 -10.46 -8.02
C LYS A 94 12.88 -11.75 -7.53
N LEU A 95 13.54 -12.86 -7.76
CA LEU A 95 13.03 -14.19 -7.41
C LEU A 95 12.65 -14.30 -5.91
N GLU A 96 13.48 -13.73 -5.04
CA GLU A 96 13.22 -13.70 -3.58
C GLU A 96 11.98 -12.89 -3.22
N GLU A 97 11.76 -11.77 -3.90
CA GLU A 97 10.63 -10.87 -3.66
C GLU A 97 9.31 -11.48 -4.13
N LYS A 98 9.34 -12.36 -5.13
CA LYS A 98 8.17 -13.09 -5.61
C LYS A 98 7.56 -14.02 -4.54
N ARG A 99 8.30 -14.35 -3.49
CA ARG A 99 7.78 -15.08 -2.32
C ARG A 99 6.64 -14.33 -1.63
N LEU A 100 6.61 -13.00 -1.71
CA LEU A 100 5.50 -12.18 -1.19
C LEU A 100 4.15 -12.50 -1.84
N LEU A 101 4.18 -13.07 -3.05
CA LEU A 101 2.98 -13.42 -3.82
C LEU A 101 2.43 -14.82 -3.49
N THR A 102 3.08 -15.57 -2.61
CA THR A 102 2.67 -16.94 -2.26
C THR A 102 1.48 -16.98 -1.32
N ILE A 103 1.19 -15.88 -0.65
CA ILE A 103 0.03 -15.75 0.25
C ILE A 103 -0.85 -14.57 -0.17
N LYS A 104 -2.09 -14.54 0.33
CA LYS A 104 -3.04 -13.49 0.00
C LYS A 104 -2.56 -12.12 0.46
N PRO A 105 -2.81 -11.06 -0.32
CA PRO A 105 -2.55 -9.69 0.13
C PRO A 105 -3.45 -9.34 1.33
N TRP A 106 -3.07 -8.31 2.06
CA TRP A 106 -3.59 -8.03 3.39
C TRP A 106 -4.12 -6.60 3.60
N LEU A 107 -4.83 -6.42 4.71
CA LEU A 107 -5.25 -5.13 5.26
C LEU A 107 -4.16 -4.52 6.17
N THR A 108 -3.49 -5.33 7.00
CA THR A 108 -2.35 -4.94 7.84
C THR A 108 -1.24 -5.99 7.83
N GLY A 109 -0.01 -5.63 8.22
CA GLY A 109 1.11 -6.56 8.18
C GLY A 109 2.34 -6.12 8.93
N MET A 110 3.32 -7.02 8.97
CA MET A 110 4.55 -6.88 9.76
C MET A 110 5.34 -5.62 9.35
N ALA A 111 5.49 -5.35 8.06
CA ALA A 111 6.17 -4.15 7.56
C ALA A 111 5.43 -2.86 7.95
N GLN A 112 4.09 -2.88 7.90
CA GLN A 112 3.27 -1.71 8.22
C GLN A 112 3.41 -1.28 9.68
N VAL A 113 3.36 -2.23 10.62
CA VAL A 113 3.42 -1.93 12.06
C VAL A 113 4.84 -1.65 12.56
N ASN A 114 5.86 -1.89 11.75
CA ASN A 114 7.26 -1.62 12.07
C ASN A 114 7.86 -0.43 11.28
N GLY A 115 7.06 0.61 11.03
CA GLY A 115 7.55 1.87 10.47
C GLY A 115 7.57 1.90 8.94
N ARG A 116 6.51 1.42 8.29
CA ARG A 116 6.34 1.38 6.82
C ARG A 116 6.78 2.65 6.10
N GLU A 117 6.55 3.83 6.68
CA GLU A 117 6.88 5.11 6.04
C GLU A 117 8.39 5.37 5.96
N ASP A 118 9.14 4.82 6.92
CA ASP A 118 10.58 5.00 7.05
C ASP A 118 11.38 3.80 6.50
N ASN A 119 10.69 2.71 6.12
CA ASN A 119 11.35 1.52 5.60
C ASN A 119 11.63 1.66 4.11
N ASP A 120 12.83 1.27 3.69
CA ASP A 120 13.10 0.99 2.29
C ASP A 120 12.41 -0.32 1.85
N PHE A 121 12.31 -0.54 0.55
CA PHE A 121 11.67 -1.73 0.00
C PHE A 121 12.30 -3.04 0.48
N LYS A 122 13.63 -3.06 0.63
CA LYS A 122 14.34 -4.28 1.09
C LYS A 122 13.96 -4.63 2.53
N LYS A 123 13.81 -3.62 3.40
CA LYS A 123 13.41 -3.83 4.79
C LYS A 123 11.95 -4.27 4.87
N GLU A 124 11.06 -3.67 4.09
CA GLU A 124 9.66 -4.12 3.97
C GLU A 124 9.59 -5.58 3.55
N THR A 125 10.27 -5.95 2.47
CA THR A 125 10.33 -7.32 1.94
C THR A 125 10.84 -8.31 2.98
N ARG A 126 11.91 -7.99 3.73
CA ARG A 126 12.44 -8.86 4.78
C ARG A 126 11.44 -9.09 5.92
N LEU A 127 10.74 -8.04 6.34
CA LEU A 127 9.73 -8.13 7.39
C LEU A 127 8.53 -8.99 6.94
N ASP A 128 8.11 -8.84 5.70
CA ASP A 128 6.98 -9.61 5.16
C ASP A 128 7.39 -11.07 4.86
N ILE A 129 8.62 -11.33 4.42
CA ILE A 129 9.17 -12.69 4.31
C ILE A 129 9.27 -13.35 5.68
N PHE A 130 9.80 -12.63 6.68
CA PHE A 130 9.84 -13.10 8.06
C PHE A 130 8.46 -13.51 8.57
N TYR A 131 7.43 -12.70 8.28
CA TYR A 131 6.06 -13.03 8.63
C TYR A 131 5.60 -14.33 7.94
N ILE A 132 5.88 -14.51 6.65
CA ILE A 132 5.51 -15.72 5.89
C ILE A 132 6.16 -16.97 6.52
N GLU A 133 7.43 -16.87 6.88
CA GLU A 133 8.21 -17.99 7.42
C GLU A 133 7.84 -18.34 8.88
N ASN A 134 7.37 -17.37 9.65
CA ASN A 134 7.08 -17.53 11.08
C ASN A 134 5.58 -17.35 11.39
N TRP A 135 4.74 -17.54 10.39
CA TRP A 135 3.30 -17.33 10.54
C TRP A 135 2.72 -18.16 11.70
N SER A 136 1.93 -17.50 12.53
CA SER A 136 1.12 -18.11 13.57
C SER A 136 -0.05 -17.21 13.93
N VAL A 137 -1.13 -17.79 14.43
CA VAL A 137 -2.31 -17.04 14.91
C VAL A 137 -1.92 -16.01 15.99
N LEU A 138 -0.95 -16.36 16.84
CA LEU A 138 -0.46 -15.45 17.88
C LEU A 138 0.29 -14.24 17.27
N LEU A 139 1.06 -14.45 16.19
CA LEU A 139 1.73 -13.39 15.47
C LEU A 139 0.71 -12.45 14.80
N ASP A 140 -0.33 -12.99 14.18
CA ASP A 140 -1.43 -12.21 13.62
C ASP A 140 -2.08 -11.33 14.68
N PHE A 141 -2.42 -11.90 15.82
CA PHE A 141 -3.01 -11.15 16.93
C PHE A 141 -2.13 -9.99 17.41
N LYS A 142 -0.82 -10.24 17.56
CA LYS A 142 0.16 -9.19 17.93
C LYS A 142 0.21 -8.06 16.88
N ILE A 143 0.19 -8.41 15.58
CA ILE A 143 0.19 -7.43 14.49
C ILE A 143 -1.09 -6.59 14.52
N ILE A 144 -2.25 -7.22 14.72
CA ILE A 144 -3.54 -6.53 14.81
C ILE A 144 -3.55 -5.53 15.97
N LEU A 145 -3.13 -5.94 17.18
CA LEU A 145 -3.04 -5.04 18.33
C LEU A 145 -2.11 -3.85 18.07
N LYS A 146 -0.94 -4.12 17.48
CA LYS A 146 0.01 -3.08 17.13
C LYS A 146 -0.53 -2.14 16.06
N THR A 147 -1.35 -2.62 15.13
CA THR A 147 -2.03 -1.80 14.12
C THR A 147 -2.95 -0.77 14.76
N PHE A 148 -3.77 -1.17 15.73
CA PHE A 148 -4.61 -0.24 16.48
C PHE A 148 -3.80 0.85 17.16
N TRP A 149 -2.68 0.48 17.78
CA TRP A 149 -1.77 1.45 18.40
C TRP A 149 -1.24 2.47 17.38
N VAL A 150 -0.75 2.01 16.23
CA VAL A 150 -0.22 2.86 15.15
C VAL A 150 -1.30 3.82 14.61
N ILE A 151 -2.54 3.35 14.48
CA ILE A 151 -3.67 4.20 14.05
C ILE A 151 -3.95 5.30 15.10
N ILE A 152 -3.99 4.94 16.38
CA ILE A 152 -4.20 5.91 17.47
C ILE A 152 -3.10 6.99 17.50
N GLU A 153 -1.84 6.59 17.33
CA GLU A 153 -0.72 7.53 17.27
C GLU A 153 -0.82 8.49 16.06
N ARG A 154 -1.28 7.97 14.91
CA ARG A 154 -1.50 8.80 13.71
C ARG A 154 -2.61 9.84 13.92
N ILE A 155 -3.68 9.49 14.62
CA ILE A 155 -4.79 10.39 14.88
C ILE A 155 -4.37 11.52 15.83
N LYS A 156 -3.45 11.24 16.77
CA LYS A 156 -2.94 12.22 17.74
C LYS A 156 -1.97 13.24 17.14
N LYS A 157 -1.34 12.94 16.02
CA LYS A 157 -0.48 13.85 15.24
C LYS A 157 -1.31 14.71 14.29
#